data_25afb2d2d915b22ec838852a791fd32d
#
_entry.id   25afb2d2d915b22ec838852a791fd32d
#
_cell.length_a   1.000
_cell.length_b   1.000
_cell.length_c   1.000
_cell.angle_alpha   90.00
_cell.angle_beta   90.00
_cell.angle_gamma   90.00
#
_symmetry.space_group_name_H-M   'P 1'
#
loop_
_entity.id
_entity.type
_entity.pdbx_description
1 polymer ?
#
loop_
_entity_poly.entity_id
_entity_poly.type
_entity_poly.pdbx_seq_one_letter_code
_entity_poly.pdbx_strand_id
1 'polypeptide(L)'
;EMCIRDRYCLAAAGIINVVLNLVFVILFSMSVAGVALATIISQTVSACMVTALLVKEKGPLHLDLGHLGFHAGVLGQILRIGLPAGLQSTVFSLSNVVIQSAVNSFGSTVVAGNSAASNIEGFVYTAMNAFAQAAVTFTSQNMGARRYDNLDRVMRNCLLCSIVTGLVLGGGASLLGEQLLHFYSSDEVVVTAGLARMHIICTTYLLCGGMDVLASCLRGRGYSVLPMVVSLVGSCLLRLVWIATIFQLFHTTTMLYLSYPVSWILTTLVH
;
A
#
# COMPACT_ATOMS: atom_id res chain seq x y z
N GLU A 1 10.53 23.22 -2.99
CA GLU A 1 9.32 23.91 -3.52
C GLU A 1 8.49 23.03 -4.46
N MET A 2 9.12 22.31 -5.38
CA MET A 2 8.39 21.46 -6.37
C MET A 2 7.55 20.36 -5.71
N CYS A 3 8.06 19.65 -4.70
CA CYS A 3 7.29 18.64 -3.97
C CYS A 3 6.04 19.21 -3.26
N ILE A 4 6.04 20.48 -2.90
CA ILE A 4 4.90 21.14 -2.27
C ILE A 4 3.84 21.48 -3.34
N ARG A 5 4.26 21.98 -4.50
CA ARG A 5 3.38 22.33 -5.63
C ARG A 5 2.69 21.08 -6.21
N ASP A 6 3.42 19.98 -6.31
CA ASP A 6 2.88 18.68 -6.75
C ASP A 6 1.80 18.17 -5.79
N ARG A 7 2.01 18.30 -4.47
CA ARG A 7 0.99 17.95 -3.46
C ARG A 7 -0.30 18.73 -3.60
N TYR A 8 -0.23 20.03 -3.95
CA TYR A 8 -1.43 20.84 -4.21
C TYR A 8 -2.19 20.34 -5.43
N CYS A 9 -1.51 19.90 -6.49
CA CYS A 9 -2.15 19.32 -7.67
C CYS A 9 -2.86 18.00 -7.33
N LEU A 10 -2.20 17.13 -6.56
CA LEU A 10 -2.79 15.88 -6.12
C LEU A 10 -3.98 16.10 -5.17
N ALA A 11 -3.87 17.05 -4.23
CA ALA A 11 -4.98 17.41 -3.35
C ALA A 11 -6.17 17.98 -4.12
N ALA A 12 -5.93 18.88 -5.07
CA ALA A 12 -6.98 19.42 -5.94
C ALA A 12 -7.66 18.33 -6.77
N ALA A 13 -6.88 17.43 -7.37
CA ALA A 13 -7.42 16.29 -8.10
C ALA A 13 -8.23 15.33 -7.19
N GLY A 14 -7.80 15.13 -5.94
CA GLY A 14 -8.55 14.37 -4.94
C GLY A 14 -9.90 15.01 -4.61
N ILE A 15 -9.93 16.33 -4.40
CA ILE A 15 -11.19 17.07 -4.16
C ILE A 15 -12.10 16.97 -5.39
N ILE A 16 -11.57 17.17 -6.60
CA ILE A 16 -12.32 17.02 -7.85
C ILE A 16 -12.91 15.61 -7.97
N ASN A 17 -12.13 14.59 -7.63
CA ASN A 17 -12.60 13.19 -7.65
C ASN A 17 -13.80 12.99 -6.71
N VAL A 18 -13.71 13.45 -5.46
CA VAL A 18 -14.81 13.35 -4.48
C VAL A 18 -16.06 14.08 -4.97
N VAL A 19 -15.92 15.31 -5.43
CA VAL A 19 -17.05 16.12 -5.94
C VAL A 19 -17.70 15.43 -7.14
N LEU A 20 -16.91 14.98 -8.13
CA LEU A 20 -17.44 14.30 -9.31
C LEU A 20 -18.10 12.97 -8.96
N ASN A 21 -17.56 12.20 -7.99
CA ASN A 21 -18.19 10.98 -7.50
C ASN A 21 -19.58 11.28 -6.92
N LEU A 22 -19.71 12.28 -6.06
CA LEU A 22 -21.00 12.69 -5.50
C LEU A 22 -21.98 13.13 -6.59
N VAL A 23 -21.53 13.93 -7.53
CA VAL A 23 -22.37 14.42 -8.66
C VAL A 23 -22.83 13.25 -9.53
N PHE A 24 -21.93 12.38 -9.97
CA PHE A 24 -22.29 11.30 -10.90
C PHE A 24 -23.13 10.20 -10.24
N VAL A 25 -22.84 9.89 -8.97
CA VAL A 25 -23.58 8.86 -8.26
C VAL A 25 -24.95 9.35 -7.75
N ILE A 26 -25.00 10.57 -7.17
CA ILE A 26 -26.22 11.09 -6.55
C ILE A 26 -27.12 11.79 -7.58
N LEU A 27 -26.58 12.76 -8.36
CA LEU A 27 -27.39 13.55 -9.28
C LEU A 27 -27.72 12.81 -10.57
N PHE A 28 -26.74 12.08 -11.14
CA PHE A 28 -26.95 11.35 -12.40
C PHE A 28 -27.30 9.88 -12.21
N SER A 29 -27.38 9.39 -10.95
CA SER A 29 -27.68 7.98 -10.61
C SER A 29 -26.79 6.98 -11.36
N MET A 30 -25.59 7.38 -11.74
CA MET A 30 -24.60 6.54 -12.41
C MET A 30 -23.84 5.73 -11.34
N SER A 31 -24.19 4.49 -11.12
CA SER A 31 -23.55 3.64 -10.11
C SER A 31 -22.04 3.45 -10.35
N VAL A 32 -21.58 2.31 -10.77
CA VAL A 32 -20.16 1.99 -10.99
C VAL A 32 -19.55 2.83 -12.14
N ALA A 33 -20.31 3.09 -13.20
CA ALA A 33 -19.84 3.88 -14.34
C ALA A 33 -19.53 5.34 -13.93
N GLY A 34 -20.33 5.92 -13.03
CA GLY A 34 -20.10 7.29 -12.52
C GLY A 34 -18.78 7.39 -11.73
N VAL A 35 -18.50 6.41 -10.87
CA VAL A 35 -17.23 6.36 -10.11
C VAL A 35 -16.04 6.21 -11.05
N ALA A 36 -16.15 5.37 -12.07
CA ALA A 36 -15.09 5.18 -13.07
C ALA A 36 -14.81 6.48 -13.86
N LEU A 37 -15.84 7.15 -14.31
CA LEU A 37 -15.71 8.43 -15.03
C LEU A 37 -15.10 9.52 -14.14
N ALA A 38 -15.56 9.66 -12.90
CA ALA A 38 -15.00 10.61 -11.94
C ALA A 38 -13.50 10.38 -11.72
N THR A 39 -13.10 9.12 -11.63
CA THR A 39 -11.69 8.73 -11.46
C THR A 39 -10.86 9.08 -12.70
N ILE A 40 -11.35 8.77 -13.91
CA ILE A 40 -10.65 9.10 -15.16
C ILE A 40 -10.47 10.61 -15.30
N ILE A 41 -11.53 11.38 -15.09
CA ILE A 41 -11.49 12.85 -15.21
C ILE A 41 -10.51 13.45 -14.21
N SER A 42 -10.58 13.05 -12.93
CA SER A 42 -9.70 13.59 -11.89
C SER A 42 -8.23 13.23 -12.13
N GLN A 43 -7.93 12.02 -12.60
CA GLN A 43 -6.58 11.61 -12.96
C GLN A 43 -6.05 12.37 -14.18
N THR A 44 -6.91 12.59 -15.19
CA THR A 44 -6.54 13.39 -16.36
C THR A 44 -6.23 14.82 -15.96
N VAL A 45 -7.07 15.45 -15.14
CA VAL A 45 -6.83 16.79 -14.62
C VAL A 45 -5.52 16.85 -13.83
N SER A 46 -5.26 15.86 -12.95
CA SER A 46 -4.01 15.76 -12.22
C SER A 46 -2.80 15.69 -13.16
N ALA A 47 -2.85 14.83 -14.17
CA ALA A 47 -1.78 14.69 -15.15
C ALA A 47 -1.53 15.99 -15.93
N CYS A 48 -2.58 16.68 -16.37
CA CYS A 48 -2.47 17.96 -17.04
C CYS A 48 -1.87 19.05 -16.13
N MET A 49 -2.30 19.12 -14.87
CA MET A 49 -1.75 20.08 -13.90
C MET A 49 -0.27 19.87 -13.64
N VAL A 50 0.14 18.61 -13.37
CA VAL A 50 1.54 18.26 -13.11
C VAL A 50 2.40 18.52 -14.36
N THR A 51 1.93 18.13 -15.55
CA THR A 51 2.64 18.39 -16.81
C THR A 51 2.80 19.89 -17.06
N ALA A 52 1.74 20.68 -16.84
CA ALA A 52 1.80 22.13 -16.99
C ALA A 52 2.79 22.79 -16.00
N LEU A 53 2.90 22.26 -14.79
CA LEU A 53 3.89 22.73 -13.82
C LEU A 53 5.32 22.41 -14.27
N LEU A 54 5.57 21.19 -14.77
CA LEU A 54 6.89 20.77 -15.26
C LEU A 54 7.34 21.58 -16.48
N VAL A 55 6.43 21.89 -17.39
CA VAL A 55 6.71 22.75 -18.58
C VAL A 55 6.99 24.19 -18.18
N LYS A 56 6.34 24.71 -17.11
CA LYS A 56 6.56 26.09 -16.62
C LYS A 56 7.77 26.22 -15.70
N GLU A 57 8.32 25.13 -15.21
CA GLU A 57 9.48 25.14 -14.31
C GLU A 57 10.74 25.63 -15.06
N LYS A 58 11.53 26.50 -14.43
CA LYS A 58 12.78 27.04 -15.00
C LYS A 58 14.04 26.36 -14.44
N GLY A 59 13.91 25.19 -13.82
CA GLY A 59 14.99 24.44 -13.16
C GLY A 59 15.43 23.21 -13.93
N PRO A 60 16.30 22.39 -13.33
CA PRO A 60 16.80 21.14 -13.93
C PRO A 60 15.72 20.09 -14.21
N LEU A 61 14.50 20.33 -13.74
CA LEU A 61 13.33 19.46 -13.94
C LEU A 61 12.36 20.04 -14.98
N HIS A 62 12.79 21.06 -15.76
CA HIS A 62 12.00 21.57 -16.88
C HIS A 62 11.72 20.46 -17.90
N LEU A 63 10.44 20.28 -18.22
CA LEU A 63 10.01 19.36 -19.26
C LEU A 63 9.94 20.07 -20.61
N ASP A 64 10.90 19.77 -21.48
CA ASP A 64 10.88 20.22 -22.86
C ASP A 64 10.16 19.19 -23.74
N LEU A 65 8.94 19.51 -24.13
CA LEU A 65 8.11 18.63 -24.98
C LEU A 65 8.68 18.47 -26.39
N GLY A 66 9.54 19.40 -26.86
CA GLY A 66 10.15 19.36 -28.18
C GLY A 66 11.35 18.39 -28.27
N HIS A 67 11.96 18.06 -27.14
CA HIS A 67 13.13 17.18 -27.04
C HIS A 67 12.84 15.86 -26.35
N LEU A 68 11.58 15.40 -26.34
CA LEU A 68 11.22 14.10 -25.82
C LEU A 68 11.81 12.98 -26.70
N GLY A 69 12.65 12.14 -26.12
CA GLY A 69 13.28 11.05 -26.83
C GLY A 69 13.55 9.85 -25.93
N PHE A 70 13.64 8.67 -26.54
CA PHE A 70 14.02 7.44 -25.84
C PHE A 70 15.54 7.34 -25.72
N HIS A 71 16.04 7.46 -24.49
CA HIS A 71 17.45 7.24 -24.17
C HIS A 71 17.62 5.85 -23.58
N ALA A 72 18.21 4.92 -24.32
CA ALA A 72 18.33 3.51 -23.93
C ALA A 72 18.99 3.30 -22.56
N GLY A 73 19.99 4.13 -22.19
CA GLY A 73 20.63 4.06 -20.87
C GLY A 73 19.70 4.43 -19.72
N VAL A 74 18.91 5.50 -19.89
CA VAL A 74 17.92 5.94 -18.88
C VAL A 74 16.76 4.94 -18.79
N LEU A 75 16.28 4.46 -19.94
CA LEU A 75 15.24 3.44 -19.99
C LEU A 75 15.70 2.15 -19.29
N GLY A 76 16.95 1.73 -19.51
CA GLY A 76 17.53 0.57 -18.82
C GLY A 76 17.56 0.72 -17.31
N GLN A 77 17.86 1.92 -16.80
CA GLN A 77 17.82 2.20 -15.34
C GLN A 77 16.39 2.17 -14.79
N ILE A 78 15.44 2.74 -15.52
CA ILE A 78 14.01 2.72 -15.14
C ILE A 78 13.49 1.28 -15.09
N LEU A 79 13.78 0.47 -16.10
CA LEU A 79 13.37 -0.94 -16.15
C LEU A 79 14.03 -1.77 -15.05
N ARG A 80 15.31 -1.53 -14.78
CA ARG A 80 16.06 -2.25 -13.72
C ARG A 80 15.45 -2.06 -12.33
N ILE A 81 14.81 -0.92 -12.07
CA ILE A 81 14.17 -0.61 -10.80
C ILE A 81 12.67 -0.94 -10.86
N GLY A 82 11.99 -0.53 -11.91
CA GLY A 82 10.54 -0.63 -12.04
C GLY A 82 10.05 -2.06 -12.29
N LEU A 83 10.75 -2.85 -13.10
CA LEU A 83 10.34 -4.22 -13.41
C LEU A 83 10.31 -5.13 -12.16
N PRO A 84 11.36 -5.16 -11.30
CA PRO A 84 11.30 -5.90 -10.05
C PRO A 84 10.17 -5.44 -9.13
N ALA A 85 9.95 -4.13 -9.00
CA ALA A 85 8.87 -3.60 -8.17
C ALA A 85 7.48 -3.97 -8.72
N GLY A 86 7.30 -3.93 -10.04
CA GLY A 86 6.07 -4.37 -10.69
C GLY A 86 5.80 -5.87 -10.51
N LEU A 87 6.80 -6.71 -10.71
CA LEU A 87 6.71 -8.16 -10.47
C LEU A 87 6.35 -8.45 -9.00
N GLN A 88 6.99 -7.77 -8.06
CA GLN A 88 6.66 -7.89 -6.64
C GLN A 88 5.17 -7.60 -6.38
N SER A 89 4.64 -6.48 -6.88
CA SER A 89 3.23 -6.11 -6.73
C SER A 89 2.29 -7.14 -7.34
N THR A 90 2.62 -7.69 -8.51
CA THR A 90 1.83 -8.73 -9.18
C THR A 90 1.76 -10.01 -8.36
N VAL A 91 2.89 -10.48 -7.83
CA VAL A 91 2.92 -11.70 -6.99
C VAL A 91 2.20 -11.49 -5.65
N PHE A 92 2.30 -10.28 -5.05
CA PHE A 92 1.50 -9.94 -3.88
C PHE A 92 -0.01 -10.00 -4.17
N SER A 93 -0.45 -9.46 -5.30
CA SER A 93 -1.86 -9.53 -5.72
C SER A 93 -2.31 -10.96 -5.93
N LEU A 94 -1.49 -11.80 -6.57
CA LEU A 94 -1.79 -13.21 -6.77
C LEU A 94 -1.87 -13.97 -5.43
N SER A 95 -0.95 -13.71 -4.50
CA SER A 95 -1.00 -14.29 -3.16
C SER A 95 -2.29 -13.92 -2.42
N ASN A 96 -2.73 -12.66 -2.54
CA ASN A 96 -3.99 -12.22 -1.95
C ASN A 96 -5.21 -12.91 -2.58
N VAL A 97 -5.20 -13.22 -3.88
CA VAL A 97 -6.27 -14.00 -4.53
C VAL A 97 -6.34 -15.42 -3.96
N VAL A 98 -5.20 -16.07 -3.72
CA VAL A 98 -5.18 -17.41 -3.09
C VAL A 98 -5.71 -17.36 -1.66
N ILE A 99 -5.32 -16.35 -0.87
CA ILE A 99 -5.85 -16.15 0.48
C ILE A 99 -7.37 -15.91 0.43
N GLN A 100 -7.85 -15.08 -0.51
CA GLN A 100 -9.28 -14.82 -0.68
C GLN A 100 -10.04 -16.10 -1.06
N SER A 101 -9.44 -16.96 -1.88
CA SER A 101 -10.03 -18.29 -2.19
C SER A 101 -10.16 -19.16 -0.94
N ALA A 102 -9.16 -19.13 -0.05
CA ALA A 102 -9.24 -19.82 1.25
C ALA A 102 -10.31 -19.21 2.17
N VAL A 103 -10.49 -17.88 2.18
CA VAL A 103 -11.58 -17.21 2.91
C VAL A 103 -12.95 -17.64 2.36
N ASN A 104 -13.09 -17.77 1.05
CA ASN A 104 -14.35 -18.17 0.41
C ASN A 104 -14.81 -19.56 0.85
N SER A 105 -13.91 -20.45 1.28
CA SER A 105 -14.29 -21.79 1.77
C SER A 105 -15.07 -21.78 3.09
N PHE A 106 -15.06 -20.65 3.83
CA PHE A 106 -15.81 -20.49 5.09
C PHE A 106 -17.25 -19.97 4.91
N GLY A 107 -17.66 -19.68 3.67
CA GLY A 107 -19.02 -19.22 3.36
C GLY A 107 -19.18 -17.70 3.32
N SER A 108 -20.37 -17.25 2.89
CA SER A 108 -20.67 -15.86 2.55
C SER A 108 -20.53 -14.89 3.73
N THR A 109 -20.88 -15.32 4.94
CA THR A 109 -20.81 -14.50 6.16
C THR A 109 -19.36 -14.12 6.50
N VAL A 110 -18.44 -15.11 6.45
CA VAL A 110 -17.00 -14.85 6.70
C VAL A 110 -16.41 -13.98 5.59
N VAL A 111 -16.83 -14.20 4.35
CA VAL A 111 -16.42 -13.37 3.19
C VAL A 111 -16.85 -11.92 3.37
N ALA A 112 -18.09 -11.67 3.82
CA ALA A 112 -18.62 -10.34 4.07
C ALA A 112 -17.84 -9.64 5.20
N GLY A 113 -17.64 -10.31 6.35
CA GLY A 113 -16.84 -9.81 7.47
C GLY A 113 -15.38 -9.54 7.09
N ASN A 114 -14.76 -10.45 6.32
CA ASN A 114 -13.41 -10.29 5.81
C ASN A 114 -13.29 -9.06 4.87
N SER A 115 -14.27 -8.82 4.03
CA SER A 115 -14.28 -7.68 3.11
C SER A 115 -14.43 -6.35 3.86
N ALA A 116 -15.34 -6.28 4.84
CA ALA A 116 -15.51 -5.11 5.69
C ALA A 116 -14.23 -4.79 6.49
N ALA A 117 -13.64 -5.80 7.14
CA ALA A 117 -12.37 -5.66 7.85
C ALA A 117 -11.24 -5.20 6.93
N SER A 118 -11.12 -5.76 5.74
CA SER A 118 -10.07 -5.38 4.76
C SER A 118 -10.18 -3.92 4.32
N ASN A 119 -11.39 -3.36 4.21
CA ASN A 119 -11.57 -1.95 3.90
C ASN A 119 -11.04 -1.06 5.03
N ILE A 120 -11.35 -1.40 6.29
CA ILE A 120 -10.86 -0.66 7.47
C ILE A 120 -9.33 -0.76 7.55
N GLU A 121 -8.77 -1.96 7.39
CA GLU A 121 -7.33 -2.21 7.33
C GLU A 121 -6.63 -1.38 6.25
N GLY A 122 -7.28 -1.17 5.11
CA GLY A 122 -6.76 -0.37 4.00
C GLY A 122 -6.44 1.08 4.39
N PHE A 123 -7.22 1.69 5.28
CA PHE A 123 -6.92 3.03 5.81
C PHE A 123 -5.66 3.02 6.68
N VAL A 124 -5.52 2.04 7.57
CA VAL A 124 -4.34 1.89 8.42
C VAL A 124 -3.09 1.66 7.56
N TYR A 125 -3.19 0.76 6.59
CA TYR A 125 -2.10 0.45 5.65
C TYR A 125 -1.67 1.68 4.85
N THR A 126 -2.62 2.45 4.32
CA THR A 126 -2.32 3.66 3.53
C THR A 126 -1.54 4.69 4.35
N ALA A 127 -1.91 4.89 5.62
CA ALA A 127 -1.19 5.80 6.51
C ALA A 127 0.26 5.33 6.77
N MET A 128 0.48 4.02 6.99
CA MET A 128 1.82 3.48 7.19
C MET A 128 2.66 3.49 5.91
N ASN A 129 2.04 3.24 4.75
CA ASN A 129 2.73 3.27 3.45
C ASN A 129 3.28 4.67 3.14
N ALA A 130 2.68 5.74 3.64
CA ALA A 130 3.23 7.08 3.50
C ALA A 130 4.66 7.20 4.07
N PHE A 131 4.96 6.53 5.19
CA PHE A 131 6.32 6.50 5.76
C PHE A 131 7.29 5.63 4.95
N ALA A 132 6.81 4.55 4.35
CA ALA A 132 7.61 3.74 3.43
C ALA A 132 7.99 4.54 2.18
N GLN A 133 7.06 5.30 1.60
CA GLN A 133 7.34 6.22 0.48
C GLN A 133 8.29 7.35 0.88
N ALA A 134 8.13 7.92 2.07
CA ALA A 134 9.07 8.90 2.61
C ALA A 134 10.47 8.30 2.76
N ALA A 135 10.58 7.06 3.24
CA ALA A 135 11.86 6.36 3.41
C ALA A 135 12.60 6.19 2.07
N VAL A 136 11.92 5.76 0.99
CA VAL A 136 12.52 5.71 -0.36
C VAL A 136 13.03 7.09 -0.77
N THR A 137 12.18 8.11 -0.66
CA THR A 137 12.47 9.45 -1.13
C THR A 137 13.66 10.07 -0.41
N PHE A 138 13.63 10.08 0.93
CA PHE A 138 14.72 10.67 1.71
C PHE A 138 16.01 9.86 1.61
N THR A 139 15.94 8.54 1.54
CA THR A 139 17.13 7.69 1.34
C THR A 139 17.76 7.98 -0.02
N SER A 140 16.97 8.03 -1.10
CA SER A 140 17.48 8.32 -2.45
C SER A 140 18.09 9.72 -2.54
N GLN A 141 17.47 10.74 -1.91
CA GLN A 141 18.00 12.11 -1.88
C GLN A 141 19.34 12.19 -1.15
N ASN A 142 19.46 11.54 0.03
CA ASN A 142 20.72 11.53 0.78
C ASN A 142 21.81 10.72 0.07
N MET A 143 21.45 9.63 -0.62
CA MET A 143 22.39 8.89 -1.47
C MET A 143 22.91 9.75 -2.63
N GLY A 144 22.03 10.44 -3.34
CA GLY A 144 22.40 11.34 -4.43
C GLY A 144 23.26 12.53 -3.96
N ALA A 145 22.99 13.04 -2.77
CA ALA A 145 23.77 14.10 -2.12
C ALA A 145 25.07 13.61 -1.44
N ARG A 146 25.36 12.29 -1.47
CA ARG A 146 26.49 11.63 -0.80
C ARG A 146 26.54 11.85 0.71
N ARG A 147 25.39 12.09 1.35
CA ARG A 147 25.24 12.28 2.80
C ARG A 147 24.89 10.96 3.49
N TYR A 148 25.84 10.03 3.50
CA TYR A 148 25.62 8.67 3.99
C TYR A 148 25.32 8.64 5.50
N ASP A 149 25.85 9.57 6.28
CA ASP A 149 25.64 9.66 7.74
C ASP A 149 24.17 9.88 8.12
N ASN A 150 23.35 10.40 7.20
CA ASN A 150 21.93 10.63 7.44
C ASN A 150 21.04 9.40 7.15
N LEU A 151 21.56 8.39 6.45
CA LEU A 151 20.74 7.24 6.02
C LEU A 151 20.15 6.47 7.20
N ASP A 152 20.96 6.23 8.23
CA ASP A 152 20.51 5.51 9.43
C ASP A 152 19.50 6.33 10.24
N ARG A 153 19.66 7.66 10.25
CA ARG A 153 18.71 8.58 10.90
C ARG A 153 17.38 8.57 10.15
N VAL A 154 17.39 8.61 8.82
CA VAL A 154 16.16 8.51 7.98
C VAL A 154 15.46 7.19 8.23
N MET A 155 16.18 6.07 8.16
CA MET A 155 15.64 4.73 8.40
C MET A 155 14.98 4.64 9.78
N ARG A 156 15.70 5.02 10.84
CA ARG A 156 15.20 4.97 12.22
C ARG A 156 13.97 5.84 12.43
N ASN A 157 13.97 7.07 11.91
CA ASN A 157 12.83 7.98 12.06
C ASN A 157 11.60 7.47 11.29
N CYS A 158 11.76 7.01 10.04
CA CYS A 158 10.64 6.47 9.27
C CYS A 158 10.10 5.18 9.90
N LEU A 159 10.99 4.32 10.44
CA LEU A 159 10.62 3.10 11.14
C LEU A 159 9.82 3.43 12.41
N LEU A 160 10.33 4.36 13.23
CA LEU A 160 9.64 4.79 14.46
C LEU A 160 8.26 5.37 14.16
N CYS A 161 8.17 6.28 13.18
CA CYS A 161 6.90 6.87 12.77
C CYS A 161 5.91 5.81 12.25
N SER A 162 6.37 4.85 11.44
CA SER A 162 5.55 3.76 10.94
C SER A 162 5.04 2.85 12.07
N ILE A 163 5.91 2.48 13.02
CA ILE A 163 5.55 1.66 14.18
C ILE A 163 4.52 2.40 15.07
N VAL A 164 4.77 3.67 15.39
CA VAL A 164 3.85 4.47 16.21
C VAL A 164 2.49 4.61 15.52
N THR A 165 2.48 4.89 14.22
CA THR A 165 1.23 4.99 13.45
C THR A 165 0.51 3.65 13.39
N GLY A 166 1.22 2.55 13.17
CA GLY A 166 0.67 1.19 13.19
C GLY A 166 0.06 0.83 14.56
N LEU A 167 0.73 1.19 15.65
CA LEU A 167 0.22 0.99 17.01
C LEU A 167 -1.03 1.83 17.29
N VAL A 168 -1.00 3.12 16.95
CA VAL A 168 -2.12 4.05 17.23
C VAL A 168 -3.33 3.73 16.35
N LEU A 169 -3.13 3.65 15.03
CA LEU A 169 -4.25 3.41 14.11
C LEU A 169 -4.69 1.94 14.11
N GLY A 170 -3.75 0.99 14.11
CA GLY A 170 -4.06 -0.44 14.17
C GLY A 170 -4.66 -0.83 15.52
N GLY A 171 -4.10 -0.37 16.62
CA GLY A 171 -4.66 -0.54 17.96
C GLY A 171 -6.04 0.12 18.10
N GLY A 172 -6.18 1.35 17.62
CA GLY A 172 -7.46 2.06 17.60
C GLY A 172 -8.51 1.33 16.75
N ALA A 173 -8.14 0.88 15.56
CA ALA A 173 -9.04 0.09 14.69
C ALA A 173 -9.43 -1.25 15.34
N SER A 174 -8.52 -1.89 16.08
CA SER A 174 -8.82 -3.14 16.80
C SER A 174 -9.76 -2.88 18.01
N LEU A 175 -9.57 -1.80 18.75
CA LEU A 175 -10.42 -1.45 19.91
C LEU A 175 -11.81 -0.96 19.49
N LEU A 176 -11.90 -0.19 18.41
CA LEU A 176 -13.15 0.33 17.86
C LEU A 176 -13.73 -0.56 16.77
N GLY A 177 -13.18 -1.78 16.60
CA GLY A 177 -13.51 -2.68 15.50
C GLY A 177 -14.98 -3.02 15.39
N GLU A 178 -15.66 -3.24 16.50
CA GLU A 178 -17.08 -3.54 16.54
C GLU A 178 -17.89 -2.37 15.96
N GLN A 179 -17.66 -1.14 16.45
CA GLN A 179 -18.36 0.05 15.96
C GLN A 179 -18.06 0.31 14.48
N LEU A 180 -16.80 0.14 14.05
CA LEU A 180 -16.40 0.34 12.67
C LEU A 180 -17.03 -0.71 11.73
N LEU A 181 -17.15 -1.96 12.15
CA LEU A 181 -17.77 -3.02 11.35
C LEU A 181 -19.29 -2.85 11.27
N HIS A 182 -19.95 -2.31 12.31
CA HIS A 182 -21.38 -1.99 12.27
C HIS A 182 -21.75 -0.94 11.22
N PHE A 183 -20.81 -0.09 10.75
CA PHE A 183 -21.05 0.76 9.59
C PHE A 183 -21.18 -0.02 8.26
N TYR A 184 -20.62 -1.23 8.22
CA TYR A 184 -20.66 -2.09 7.02
C TYR A 184 -21.78 -3.13 7.06
N SER A 185 -22.10 -3.65 8.26
CA SER A 185 -23.12 -4.68 8.40
C SER A 185 -23.80 -4.59 9.78
N SER A 186 -25.13 -4.78 9.78
CA SER A 186 -25.92 -4.90 11.02
C SER A 186 -26.02 -6.35 11.51
N ASP A 187 -25.46 -7.33 10.77
CA ASP A 187 -25.48 -8.74 11.14
C ASP A 187 -24.33 -9.06 12.09
N GLU A 188 -24.66 -9.42 13.32
CA GLU A 188 -23.72 -9.77 14.39
C GLU A 188 -22.73 -10.88 14.00
N VAL A 189 -23.16 -11.82 13.18
CA VAL A 189 -22.29 -12.93 12.74
C VAL A 189 -21.24 -12.45 11.77
N VAL A 190 -21.57 -11.51 10.89
CA VAL A 190 -20.64 -10.84 9.97
C VAL A 190 -19.66 -9.96 10.76
N VAL A 191 -20.14 -9.21 11.74
CA VAL A 191 -19.32 -8.37 12.61
C VAL A 191 -18.31 -9.22 13.38
N THR A 192 -18.74 -10.31 14.01
CA THR A 192 -17.88 -11.22 14.76
C THR A 192 -16.78 -11.84 13.87
N ALA A 193 -17.13 -12.25 12.64
CA ALA A 193 -16.17 -12.77 11.68
C ALA A 193 -15.13 -11.71 11.25
N GLY A 194 -15.54 -10.46 11.05
CA GLY A 194 -14.68 -9.32 10.76
C GLY A 194 -13.75 -8.97 11.93
N LEU A 195 -14.26 -8.99 13.17
CA LEU A 195 -13.49 -8.73 14.38
C LEU A 195 -12.35 -9.73 14.58
N ALA A 196 -12.60 -11.02 14.34
CA ALA A 196 -11.58 -12.06 14.44
C ALA A 196 -10.36 -11.76 13.52
N ARG A 197 -10.61 -11.24 12.32
CA ARG A 197 -9.57 -10.80 11.40
C ARG A 197 -8.87 -9.52 11.90
N MET A 198 -9.65 -8.49 12.27
CA MET A 198 -9.11 -7.20 12.70
C MET A 198 -8.21 -7.33 13.93
N HIS A 199 -8.59 -8.15 14.92
CA HIS A 199 -7.78 -8.36 16.12
C HIS A 199 -6.40 -8.95 15.79
N ILE A 200 -6.30 -9.87 14.84
CA ILE A 200 -5.02 -10.49 14.47
C ILE A 200 -4.19 -9.53 13.59
N ILE A 201 -4.80 -8.97 12.56
CA ILE A 201 -4.08 -8.21 11.54
C ILE A 201 -3.77 -6.79 12.02
N CYS A 202 -4.74 -6.04 12.56
CA CYS A 202 -4.52 -4.65 12.96
C CYS A 202 -3.53 -4.51 14.12
N THR A 203 -3.53 -5.45 15.08
CA THR A 203 -2.56 -5.44 16.19
C THR A 203 -1.13 -5.73 15.73
N THR A 204 -0.97 -6.46 14.64
CA THR A 204 0.34 -6.84 14.08
C THR A 204 0.79 -6.00 12.89
N TYR A 205 -0.01 -5.01 12.48
CA TYR A 205 0.30 -4.14 11.32
C TYR A 205 1.61 -3.36 11.48
N LEU A 206 2.03 -3.07 12.71
CA LEU A 206 3.34 -2.45 12.98
C LEU A 206 4.50 -3.24 12.35
N LEU A 207 4.40 -4.57 12.28
CA LEU A 207 5.40 -5.44 11.66
C LEU A 207 5.41 -5.27 10.13
N CYS A 208 4.22 -5.17 9.52
CA CYS A 208 4.07 -4.88 8.09
C CYS A 208 4.71 -3.54 7.73
N GLY A 209 4.42 -2.49 8.50
CA GLY A 209 4.99 -1.17 8.29
C GLY A 209 6.51 -1.15 8.46
N GLY A 210 7.04 -1.88 9.44
CA GLY A 210 8.49 -2.06 9.63
C GLY A 210 9.14 -2.72 8.42
N MET A 211 8.57 -3.81 7.93
CA MET A 211 9.02 -4.52 6.73
C MET A 211 9.05 -3.58 5.51
N ASP A 212 7.98 -2.83 5.29
CA ASP A 212 7.86 -1.92 4.14
C ASP A 212 8.87 -0.77 4.19
N VAL A 213 9.15 -0.21 5.37
CA VAL A 213 10.16 0.84 5.56
C VAL A 213 11.56 0.30 5.28
N LEU A 214 11.91 -0.88 5.79
CA LEU A 214 13.23 -1.50 5.57
C LEU A 214 13.45 -1.80 4.08
N ALA A 215 12.47 -2.44 3.42
CA ALA A 215 12.49 -2.69 1.98
C ALA A 215 12.63 -1.39 1.18
N SER A 216 11.95 -0.32 1.60
CA SER A 216 12.00 1.00 0.98
C SER A 216 13.36 1.69 1.14
N CYS A 217 14.00 1.57 2.29
CA CYS A 217 15.36 2.07 2.48
C CYS A 217 16.37 1.35 1.57
N LEU A 218 16.24 0.04 1.39
CA LEU A 218 17.07 -0.73 0.45
C LEU A 218 16.86 -0.27 -0.99
N ARG A 219 15.60 -0.07 -1.41
CA ARG A 219 15.29 0.48 -2.74
C ARG A 219 15.88 1.88 -2.93
N GLY A 220 15.79 2.74 -1.91
CA GLY A 220 16.36 4.09 -1.94
C GLY A 220 17.88 4.11 -2.05
N ARG A 221 18.56 3.03 -1.62
CA ARG A 221 20.01 2.81 -1.81
C ARG A 221 20.35 2.22 -3.20
N GLY A 222 19.34 1.92 -4.03
CA GLY A 222 19.51 1.34 -5.38
C GLY A 222 19.41 -0.17 -5.45
N TYR A 223 19.19 -0.87 -4.33
CA TYR A 223 19.00 -2.31 -4.30
C TYR A 223 17.50 -2.64 -4.49
N SER A 224 17.08 -2.91 -5.74
CA SER A 224 15.68 -3.22 -6.04
C SER A 224 15.37 -4.71 -6.04
N VAL A 225 16.32 -5.54 -6.47
CA VAL A 225 16.12 -7.00 -6.60
C VAL A 225 16.13 -7.68 -5.23
N LEU A 226 17.03 -7.30 -4.34
CA LEU A 226 17.16 -7.93 -3.01
C LEU A 226 15.86 -7.81 -2.20
N PRO A 227 15.29 -6.60 -1.94
CA PRO A 227 14.04 -6.50 -1.21
C PRO A 227 12.85 -7.14 -1.95
N MET A 228 12.86 -7.18 -3.28
CA MET A 228 11.86 -7.92 -4.04
C MET A 228 11.90 -9.41 -3.69
N VAL A 229 13.06 -10.06 -3.81
CA VAL A 229 13.21 -11.50 -3.57
C VAL A 229 12.86 -11.85 -2.12
N VAL A 230 13.35 -11.08 -1.13
CA VAL A 230 13.06 -11.28 0.28
C VAL A 230 11.57 -11.18 0.56
N SER A 231 10.90 -10.14 0.01
CA SER A 231 9.45 -9.97 0.19
C SER A 231 8.65 -11.05 -0.53
N LEU A 232 9.06 -11.50 -1.72
CA LEU A 232 8.38 -12.58 -2.46
C LEU A 232 8.46 -13.91 -1.70
N VAL A 233 9.65 -14.26 -1.23
CA VAL A 233 9.85 -15.52 -0.48
C VAL A 233 9.18 -15.43 0.90
N GLY A 234 9.44 -14.37 1.65
CA GLY A 234 8.97 -14.21 3.02
C GLY A 234 7.47 -13.93 3.13
N SER A 235 6.92 -13.08 2.29
CA SER A 235 5.50 -12.70 2.41
C SER A 235 4.57 -13.50 1.49
N CYS A 236 4.99 -13.84 0.26
CA CYS A 236 4.10 -14.53 -0.67
C CYS A 236 4.29 -16.05 -0.61
N LEU A 237 5.49 -16.55 -0.86
CA LEU A 237 5.74 -18.00 -0.91
C LEU A 237 5.41 -18.66 0.43
N LEU A 238 5.85 -18.07 1.53
CA LEU A 238 5.59 -18.60 2.87
C LEU A 238 4.09 -18.68 3.18
N ARG A 239 3.28 -17.68 2.77
CA ARG A 239 1.82 -17.74 2.93
C ARG A 239 1.18 -18.84 2.08
N LEU A 240 1.66 -19.02 0.84
CA LEU A 240 1.18 -20.11 -0.03
C LEU A 240 1.49 -21.48 0.58
N VAL A 241 2.71 -21.66 1.08
CA VAL A 241 3.09 -22.90 1.79
C VAL A 241 2.25 -23.07 3.05
N TRP A 242 2.03 -22.03 3.82
CA TRP A 242 1.17 -22.07 5.02
C TRP A 242 -0.25 -22.52 4.67
N ILE A 243 -0.85 -21.98 3.62
CA ILE A 243 -2.19 -22.37 3.16
C ILE A 243 -2.21 -23.82 2.68
N ALA A 244 -1.16 -24.26 1.98
CA ALA A 244 -1.06 -25.62 1.47
C ALA A 244 -0.77 -26.69 2.54
N THR A 245 -0.25 -26.30 3.71
CA THR A 245 0.16 -27.21 4.78
C THR A 245 -0.64 -26.98 6.05
N ILE A 246 -0.31 -25.96 6.84
CA ILE A 246 -0.86 -25.71 8.18
C ILE A 246 -2.37 -25.46 8.12
N PHE A 247 -2.83 -24.68 7.15
CA PHE A 247 -4.25 -24.39 6.99
C PHE A 247 -5.06 -25.64 6.60
N GLN A 248 -4.48 -26.59 5.85
CA GLN A 248 -5.15 -27.85 5.53
C GLN A 248 -5.29 -28.78 6.76
N LEU A 249 -4.33 -28.71 7.70
CA LEU A 249 -4.37 -29.47 8.94
C LEU A 249 -5.35 -28.87 9.96
N PHE A 250 -5.41 -27.53 10.04
CA PHE A 250 -6.22 -26.79 11.00
C PHE A 250 -7.11 -25.81 10.26
N HIS A 251 -8.23 -26.27 9.69
CA HIS A 251 -9.12 -25.48 8.85
C HIS A 251 -9.92 -24.47 9.67
N THR A 252 -9.24 -23.42 10.21
CA THR A 252 -9.84 -22.33 10.99
C THR A 252 -9.46 -20.97 10.44
N THR A 253 -10.35 -19.98 10.58
CA THR A 253 -10.11 -18.58 10.19
C THR A 253 -8.91 -17.98 10.91
N THR A 254 -8.73 -18.32 12.19
CA THR A 254 -7.57 -17.88 12.99
C THR A 254 -6.24 -18.34 12.38
N MET A 255 -6.13 -19.62 12.00
CA MET A 255 -4.91 -20.15 11.36
C MET A 255 -4.65 -19.50 9.99
N LEU A 256 -5.70 -19.16 9.25
CA LEU A 256 -5.56 -18.43 8.01
C LEU A 256 -4.98 -17.03 8.25
N TYR A 257 -5.52 -16.27 9.22
CA TYR A 257 -5.06 -14.92 9.51
C TYR A 257 -3.69 -14.84 10.18
N LEU A 258 -3.30 -15.85 10.96
CA LEU A 258 -1.95 -15.96 11.56
C LEU A 258 -0.82 -16.06 10.50
N SER A 259 -1.13 -16.46 9.28
CA SER A 259 -0.16 -16.45 8.18
C SER A 259 0.43 -15.05 7.91
N TYR A 260 -0.33 -13.98 8.19
CA TYR A 260 0.12 -12.60 7.99
C TYR A 260 1.23 -12.19 8.96
N PRO A 261 1.02 -12.20 10.30
CA PRO A 261 2.06 -11.80 11.24
C PRO A 261 3.31 -12.69 11.17
N VAL A 262 3.15 -14.01 10.97
CA VAL A 262 4.30 -14.91 10.82
C VAL A 262 5.14 -14.54 9.60
N SER A 263 4.48 -14.28 8.46
CA SER A 263 5.18 -13.87 7.24
C SER A 263 5.88 -12.51 7.40
N TRP A 264 5.25 -11.55 8.07
CA TRP A 264 5.84 -10.22 8.32
C TRP A 264 7.05 -10.29 9.26
N ILE A 265 6.98 -11.07 10.35
CA ILE A 265 8.11 -11.26 11.26
C ILE A 265 9.31 -11.84 10.52
N LEU A 266 9.11 -12.96 9.81
CA LEU A 266 10.19 -13.62 9.10
C LEU A 266 10.80 -12.74 8.01
N THR A 267 9.97 -12.02 7.25
CA THR A 267 10.45 -11.10 6.21
C THR A 267 11.21 -9.92 6.81
N THR A 268 10.72 -9.34 7.92
CA THR A 268 11.40 -8.23 8.61
C THR A 268 12.76 -8.63 9.17
N LEU A 269 12.89 -9.85 9.68
CA LEU A 269 14.17 -10.37 10.22
C LEU A 269 15.23 -10.57 9.14
N VAL A 270 14.80 -10.80 7.88
CA VAL A 270 15.72 -11.01 6.75
C VAL A 270 16.09 -9.67 6.10
N HIS A 271 15.26 -8.62 6.19
CA HIS A 271 15.56 -7.27 5.68
C HIS A 271 16.53 -6.51 6.56
#